data_8d2cbcfca1d60b1b3311330551b6c089
#
_entry.id   8d2cbcfca1d60b1b3311330551b6c089
#
_cell.length_a   1.000
_cell.length_b   1.000
_cell.length_c   1.000
_cell.angle_alpha   90.00
_cell.angle_beta   90.00
_cell.angle_gamma   90.00
#
_symmetry.space_group_name_H-M   'P 1'
#
loop_
_entity.id
_entity.type
_entity.pdbx_description
1 polymer ?
#
loop_
_entity_poly.entity_id
_entity_poly.type
_entity_poly.pdbx_seq_one_letter_code
_entity_poly.pdbx_strand_id
1 'polypeptide(L)'
;VDAIWRRCVTNDVIDHWDESQQLIDAVRAAKVALIGSFAGHIVHDKQLFSVLFDERTTAFLDADEISFVEETVPLTAFLDDDHVNLPQIRENRCEWIIKPTDHYGADDVYAGESVTQEEWERLIDRFANGRAGHPFIVQRYIRPFKTETLPPDTGIDALPDDEVPFDPRPYNNLNGLYLYDGEFMGVFSRLGPQPTISKDKQGMTAATIWVGRG
;
A
#
# COMPACT_ATOMS: atom_id res chain seq x y z
N VAL A 1 3.71 -16.99 27.94
CA VAL A 1 2.69 -16.26 27.16
C VAL A 1 2.00 -17.22 26.23
N ASP A 2 0.70 -17.03 26.01
CA ASP A 2 -0.11 -17.94 25.19
C ASP A 2 -0.20 -17.49 23.73
N ALA A 3 -0.03 -16.18 23.48
CA ALA A 3 -0.05 -15.59 22.16
C ALA A 3 0.95 -14.43 22.03
N ILE A 4 1.45 -14.23 20.82
CA ILE A 4 2.31 -13.12 20.43
C ILE A 4 1.67 -12.39 19.25
N TRP A 5 1.46 -11.09 19.39
CA TRP A 5 1.04 -10.24 18.28
C TRP A 5 2.27 -9.67 17.57
N ARG A 6 2.57 -10.21 16.39
CA ARG A 6 3.69 -9.76 15.57
C ARG A 6 3.37 -8.43 14.91
N ARG A 7 4.15 -7.40 15.21
CA ARG A 7 4.07 -6.06 14.59
C ARG A 7 5.18 -5.80 13.57
N CYS A 8 6.30 -6.52 13.66
CA CYS A 8 7.37 -6.44 12.68
C CYS A 8 6.95 -7.09 11.35
N VAL A 9 7.49 -6.63 10.23
CA VAL A 9 7.34 -7.29 8.94
C VAL A 9 8.23 -8.53 8.86
N THR A 10 7.98 -9.40 7.90
CA THR A 10 8.74 -10.65 7.77
C THR A 10 10.21 -10.39 7.47
N ASN A 11 10.51 -9.38 6.65
CA ASN A 11 11.88 -9.00 6.32
C ASN A 11 12.67 -8.55 7.55
N ASP A 12 12.08 -7.79 8.48
CA ASP A 12 12.74 -7.44 9.75
C ASP A 12 13.16 -8.69 10.53
N VAL A 13 12.35 -9.75 10.52
CA VAL A 13 12.67 -11.02 11.20
C VAL A 13 13.81 -11.75 10.49
N ILE A 14 13.87 -11.66 9.16
CA ILE A 14 14.95 -12.26 8.35
C ILE A 14 16.26 -11.50 8.59
N ASP A 15 16.21 -10.18 8.56
CA ASP A 15 17.39 -9.31 8.75
C ASP A 15 17.97 -9.43 10.17
N HIS A 16 17.11 -9.72 11.17
CA HIS A 16 17.47 -9.94 12.57
C HIS A 16 17.28 -11.41 12.98
N TRP A 17 17.70 -12.33 12.09
CA TRP A 17 17.40 -13.75 12.22
C TRP A 17 17.87 -14.34 13.55
N ASP A 18 19.10 -14.06 13.96
CA ASP A 18 19.68 -14.60 15.18
C ASP A 18 18.93 -14.13 16.44
N GLU A 19 18.50 -12.87 16.47
CA GLU A 19 17.71 -12.30 17.55
C GLU A 19 16.28 -12.87 17.60
N SER A 20 15.78 -13.30 16.46
CA SER A 20 14.41 -13.80 16.28
C SER A 20 14.26 -15.30 16.56
N GLN A 21 15.36 -16.05 16.81
CA GLN A 21 15.31 -17.51 16.95
C GLN A 21 14.35 -17.98 18.03
N GLN A 22 14.30 -17.32 19.18
CA GLN A 22 13.41 -17.71 20.26
C GLN A 22 11.93 -17.63 19.87
N LEU A 23 11.56 -16.62 19.08
CA LEU A 23 10.21 -16.50 18.52
C LEU A 23 9.94 -17.64 17.54
N ILE A 24 10.86 -17.88 16.61
CA ILE A 24 10.73 -18.92 15.58
C ILE A 24 10.59 -20.31 16.23
N ASP A 25 11.43 -20.62 17.21
CA ASP A 25 11.41 -21.91 17.92
C ASP A 25 10.10 -22.09 18.72
N ALA A 26 9.61 -21.05 19.37
CA ALA A 26 8.35 -21.10 20.11
C ALA A 26 7.17 -21.35 19.17
N VAL A 27 7.13 -20.72 18.00
CA VAL A 27 6.10 -20.91 16.98
C VAL A 27 6.18 -22.31 16.37
N ARG A 28 7.38 -22.78 15.99
CA ARG A 28 7.59 -24.13 15.44
C ARG A 28 7.18 -25.24 16.41
N ALA A 29 7.46 -25.01 17.69
CA ALA A 29 7.09 -25.96 18.74
C ALA A 29 5.62 -25.86 19.16
N ALA A 30 4.81 -25.02 18.48
CA ALA A 30 3.40 -24.75 18.81
C ALA A 30 3.17 -24.36 20.29
N LYS A 31 4.17 -23.68 20.90
CA LYS A 31 4.09 -23.22 22.29
C LYS A 31 3.37 -21.90 22.44
N VAL A 32 3.21 -21.16 21.36
CA VAL A 32 2.52 -19.86 21.31
C VAL A 32 1.69 -19.74 20.04
N ALA A 33 0.55 -19.07 20.13
CA ALA A 33 -0.21 -18.65 18.97
C ALA A 33 0.44 -17.36 18.37
N LEU A 34 0.76 -17.37 17.08
CA LEU A 34 1.29 -16.18 16.39
C LEU A 34 0.17 -15.45 15.67
N ILE A 35 -0.24 -14.28 16.18
CA ILE A 35 -1.19 -13.39 15.51
C ILE A 35 -0.40 -12.58 14.49
N GLY A 36 -0.83 -12.62 13.22
CA GLY A 36 -0.04 -12.13 12.10
C GLY A 36 1.04 -13.15 11.70
N SER A 37 0.59 -14.33 11.24
CA SER A 37 1.49 -15.42 10.84
C SER A 37 2.41 -15.01 9.70
N PHE A 38 3.56 -15.70 9.55
CA PHE A 38 4.49 -15.47 8.44
C PHE A 38 3.88 -15.82 7.07
N ALA A 39 2.91 -16.73 7.03
CA ALA A 39 2.17 -17.04 5.80
C ALA A 39 1.44 -15.82 5.20
N GLY A 40 1.07 -14.84 6.02
CA GLY A 40 0.51 -13.58 5.56
C GLY A 40 1.46 -12.75 4.68
N HIS A 41 2.76 -13.08 4.63
CA HIS A 41 3.70 -12.42 3.73
C HIS A 41 3.39 -12.69 2.25
N ILE A 42 2.80 -13.83 1.92
CA ILE A 42 2.37 -14.15 0.55
C ILE A 42 1.39 -13.09 0.01
N VAL A 43 0.45 -12.64 0.84
CA VAL A 43 -0.53 -11.61 0.44
C VAL A 43 -0.03 -10.17 0.68
N HIS A 44 1.12 -10.01 1.31
CA HIS A 44 1.81 -8.72 1.39
C HIS A 44 2.47 -8.33 0.07
N ASP A 45 2.96 -9.31 -0.69
CA ASP A 45 3.60 -9.08 -1.98
C ASP A 45 2.56 -8.59 -3.00
N LYS A 46 2.89 -7.46 -3.64
CA LYS A 46 2.00 -6.79 -4.61
C LYS A 46 1.80 -7.56 -5.91
N GLN A 47 2.59 -8.62 -6.15
CA GLN A 47 2.35 -9.57 -7.23
C GLN A 47 0.94 -10.19 -7.14
N LEU A 48 0.38 -10.28 -5.94
CA LEU A 48 -0.99 -10.76 -5.75
C LEU A 48 -1.99 -10.03 -6.65
N PHE A 49 -1.85 -8.71 -6.80
CA PHE A 49 -2.74 -7.94 -7.65
C PHE A 49 -2.63 -8.30 -9.14
N SER A 50 -1.42 -8.64 -9.64
CA SER A 50 -1.23 -9.15 -11.01
C SER A 50 -1.84 -10.54 -11.18
N VAL A 51 -1.68 -11.41 -10.16
CA VAL A 51 -2.22 -12.78 -10.16
C VAL A 51 -3.75 -12.79 -10.25
N LEU A 52 -4.44 -11.80 -9.68
CA LEU A 52 -5.90 -11.71 -9.75
C LEU A 52 -6.43 -11.50 -11.20
N PHE A 53 -5.60 -10.97 -12.10
CA PHE A 53 -5.96 -10.76 -13.51
C PHE A 53 -5.41 -11.86 -14.44
N ASP A 54 -4.65 -12.83 -13.92
CA ASP A 54 -4.11 -13.95 -14.69
C ASP A 54 -5.22 -14.95 -15.06
N GLU A 55 -5.24 -15.42 -16.31
CA GLU A 55 -6.24 -16.38 -16.80
C GLU A 55 -6.33 -17.65 -15.96
N ARG A 56 -5.20 -18.09 -15.39
CA ARG A 56 -5.16 -19.27 -14.50
C ARG A 56 -5.90 -19.02 -13.20
N THR A 57 -5.90 -17.78 -12.69
CA THR A 57 -6.66 -17.39 -11.50
C THR A 57 -8.13 -17.22 -11.83
N THR A 58 -8.45 -16.50 -12.88
CA THR A 58 -9.85 -16.28 -13.29
C THR A 58 -10.58 -17.57 -13.65
N ALA A 59 -9.85 -18.63 -14.03
CA ALA A 59 -10.45 -19.95 -14.25
C ALA A 59 -11.02 -20.61 -12.97
N PHE A 60 -10.64 -20.16 -11.79
CA PHE A 60 -11.16 -20.65 -10.49
C PHE A 60 -12.26 -19.76 -9.93
N LEU A 61 -12.39 -18.54 -10.42
CA LEU A 61 -13.34 -17.56 -9.91
C LEU A 61 -14.68 -17.72 -10.63
N ASP A 62 -15.76 -17.46 -9.92
CA ASP A 62 -17.05 -17.31 -10.55
C ASP A 62 -17.24 -15.91 -11.19
N ALA A 63 -18.37 -15.72 -11.88
CA ALA A 63 -18.62 -14.46 -12.60
C ALA A 63 -18.73 -13.24 -11.67
N ASP A 64 -19.27 -13.41 -10.47
CA ASP A 64 -19.44 -12.33 -9.50
C ASP A 64 -18.07 -11.96 -8.88
N GLU A 65 -17.21 -12.94 -8.60
CA GLU A 65 -15.86 -12.75 -8.12
C GLU A 65 -14.98 -12.04 -9.16
N ILE A 66 -15.07 -12.43 -10.44
CA ILE A 66 -14.39 -11.76 -11.56
C ILE A 66 -14.83 -10.31 -11.64
N SER A 67 -16.15 -10.05 -11.66
CA SER A 67 -16.70 -8.69 -11.70
C SER A 67 -16.22 -7.85 -10.52
N PHE A 68 -16.20 -8.41 -9.32
CA PHE A 68 -15.69 -7.74 -8.13
C PHE A 68 -14.22 -7.35 -8.27
N VAL A 69 -13.36 -8.24 -8.78
CA VAL A 69 -11.95 -7.94 -9.03
C VAL A 69 -11.80 -6.81 -10.03
N GLU A 70 -12.50 -6.88 -11.17
CA GLU A 70 -12.42 -5.87 -12.24
C GLU A 70 -12.91 -4.49 -11.79
N GLU A 71 -13.92 -4.42 -10.92
CA GLU A 71 -14.50 -3.18 -10.44
C GLU A 71 -13.72 -2.55 -9.27
N THR A 72 -13.06 -3.36 -8.43
CA THR A 72 -12.48 -2.90 -7.17
C THR A 72 -10.96 -2.92 -7.12
N VAL A 73 -10.31 -3.79 -7.88
CA VAL A 73 -8.85 -3.91 -7.90
C VAL A 73 -8.29 -3.14 -9.10
N PRO A 74 -7.42 -2.15 -8.89
CA PRO A 74 -6.79 -1.45 -10.00
C PRO A 74 -5.98 -2.41 -10.86
N LEU A 75 -6.16 -2.36 -12.19
CA LEU A 75 -5.40 -3.18 -13.13
C LEU A 75 -3.91 -3.11 -12.80
N THR A 76 -3.33 -4.27 -12.61
CA THR A 76 -1.95 -4.43 -12.18
C THR A 76 -1.26 -5.50 -13.04
N ALA A 77 -0.05 -5.21 -13.47
CA ALA A 77 0.78 -6.16 -14.21
C ALA A 77 2.25 -5.99 -13.84
N PHE A 78 3.08 -6.98 -14.17
CA PHE A 78 4.52 -6.81 -14.09
C PHE A 78 4.98 -5.73 -15.08
N LEU A 79 5.97 -4.94 -14.67
CA LEU A 79 6.56 -3.89 -15.50
C LEU A 79 7.62 -4.49 -16.43
N ASP A 80 7.19 -5.21 -17.45
CA ASP A 80 8.04 -5.82 -18.46
C ASP A 80 7.34 -5.91 -19.81
N ASP A 81 8.11 -6.28 -20.85
CA ASP A 81 7.62 -6.36 -22.22
C ASP A 81 6.66 -7.55 -22.46
N ASP A 82 6.67 -8.55 -21.57
CA ASP A 82 5.81 -9.74 -21.69
C ASP A 82 4.39 -9.49 -21.18
N HIS A 83 4.22 -8.54 -20.22
CA HIS A 83 2.95 -8.31 -19.55
C HIS A 83 2.28 -6.98 -19.90
N VAL A 84 3.05 -5.98 -20.36
CA VAL A 84 2.48 -4.65 -20.69
C VAL A 84 3.08 -4.05 -21.96
N ASN A 85 2.33 -3.17 -22.59
CA ASN A 85 2.83 -2.32 -23.68
C ASN A 85 3.65 -1.16 -23.07
N LEU A 86 4.96 -1.34 -22.87
CA LEU A 86 5.84 -0.31 -22.30
C LEU A 86 5.79 1.03 -23.02
N PRO A 87 5.76 1.14 -24.37
CA PRO A 87 5.49 2.39 -25.06
C PRO A 87 4.24 3.11 -24.59
N GLN A 88 3.13 2.42 -24.42
CA GLN A 88 1.88 3.00 -23.92
C GLN A 88 1.99 3.46 -22.47
N ILE A 89 2.68 2.69 -21.62
CA ILE A 89 2.96 3.10 -20.22
C ILE A 89 3.79 4.38 -20.17
N ARG A 90 4.78 4.53 -21.07
CA ARG A 90 5.62 5.73 -21.19
C ARG A 90 4.80 6.96 -21.57
N GLU A 91 3.95 6.82 -22.58
CA GLU A 91 3.13 7.91 -23.11
C GLU A 91 2.08 8.41 -22.11
N ASN A 92 1.44 7.49 -21.40
CA ASN A 92 0.29 7.76 -20.53
C ASN A 92 0.66 7.79 -19.03
N ARG A 93 1.82 8.34 -18.67
CA ARG A 93 2.36 8.32 -17.30
C ARG A 93 1.37 8.67 -16.18
N CYS A 94 0.49 9.64 -16.41
CA CYS A 94 -0.47 10.10 -15.39
C CYS A 94 -1.55 9.07 -15.04
N GLU A 95 -1.64 7.98 -15.78
CA GLU A 95 -2.57 6.89 -15.54
C GLU A 95 -1.96 5.76 -14.72
N TRP A 96 -0.66 5.83 -14.42
CA TRP A 96 0.08 4.73 -13.87
C TRP A 96 0.89 5.08 -12.62
N ILE A 97 1.11 4.07 -11.79
CA ILE A 97 2.02 4.09 -10.65
C ILE A 97 2.94 2.87 -10.72
N ILE A 98 4.24 3.08 -10.52
CA ILE A 98 5.25 2.02 -10.45
C ILE A 98 5.52 1.70 -8.98
N LYS A 99 5.60 0.41 -8.65
CA LYS A 99 5.87 -0.07 -7.29
C LYS A 99 6.77 -1.30 -7.32
N PRO A 100 7.72 -1.46 -6.38
CA PRO A 100 8.36 -2.74 -6.16
C PRO A 100 7.33 -3.75 -5.62
N THR A 101 7.53 -5.03 -5.89
CA THR A 101 6.58 -6.06 -5.47
C THR A 101 6.58 -6.26 -3.96
N ASP A 102 7.75 -6.32 -3.35
CA ASP A 102 7.94 -6.67 -1.93
C ASP A 102 8.68 -5.57 -1.14
N HIS A 103 8.13 -4.34 -1.13
CA HIS A 103 8.59 -3.26 -0.28
C HIS A 103 7.42 -2.64 0.50
N TYR A 104 7.73 -1.87 1.55
CA TYR A 104 6.76 -1.16 2.38
C TYR A 104 7.22 0.31 2.61
N GLY A 105 6.41 1.13 3.27
CA GLY A 105 6.77 2.52 3.56
C GLY A 105 6.71 3.49 2.38
N ALA A 106 6.23 3.05 1.21
CA ALA A 106 6.23 3.79 -0.05
C ALA A 106 7.65 4.01 -0.64
N ASP A 107 8.62 3.18 -0.26
CA ASP A 107 9.94 3.15 -0.87
C ASP A 107 9.84 2.67 -2.32
N ASP A 108 10.55 3.35 -3.22
CA ASP A 108 10.53 3.11 -4.66
C ASP A 108 9.13 3.08 -5.31
N VAL A 109 8.20 3.88 -4.76
CA VAL A 109 6.84 4.04 -5.30
C VAL A 109 6.73 5.38 -6.01
N TYR A 110 6.41 5.34 -7.30
CA TYR A 110 6.37 6.50 -8.19
C TYR A 110 5.04 6.61 -8.92
N ALA A 111 4.23 7.63 -8.56
CA ALA A 111 3.04 7.98 -9.33
C ALA A 111 3.47 8.83 -10.54
N GLY A 112 3.10 8.43 -11.73
CA GLY A 112 3.54 9.10 -12.94
C GLY A 112 3.07 10.55 -13.05
N GLU A 113 1.93 10.92 -12.44
CA GLU A 113 1.50 12.33 -12.41
C GLU A 113 2.39 13.23 -11.54
N SER A 114 3.20 12.64 -10.61
CA SER A 114 4.05 13.38 -9.68
C SER A 114 5.47 13.64 -10.21
N VAL A 115 5.80 13.11 -11.35
CA VAL A 115 7.13 13.20 -11.97
C VAL A 115 7.05 13.81 -13.36
N THR A 116 8.17 14.30 -13.88
CA THR A 116 8.24 14.76 -15.27
C THR A 116 8.24 13.59 -16.25
N GLN A 117 7.95 13.85 -17.54
CA GLN A 117 8.00 12.81 -18.56
C GLN A 117 9.40 12.18 -18.67
N GLU A 118 10.43 12.99 -18.63
CA GLU A 118 11.82 12.53 -18.70
C GLU A 118 12.20 11.66 -17.50
N GLU A 119 11.73 12.02 -16.30
CA GLU A 119 11.96 11.20 -15.10
C GLU A 119 11.19 9.87 -15.16
N TRP A 120 9.95 9.90 -15.65
CA TRP A 120 9.13 8.71 -15.84
C TRP A 120 9.78 7.71 -16.80
N GLU A 121 10.32 8.18 -17.90
CA GLU A 121 11.06 7.35 -18.86
C GLU A 121 12.30 6.72 -18.22
N ARG A 122 13.06 7.50 -17.43
CA ARG A 122 14.21 6.97 -16.67
C ARG A 122 13.81 5.91 -15.65
N LEU A 123 12.66 6.09 -14.96
CA LEU A 123 12.14 5.10 -14.02
C LEU A 123 11.77 3.79 -14.73
N ILE A 124 11.11 3.87 -15.87
CA ILE A 124 10.80 2.68 -16.67
C ILE A 124 12.09 2.00 -17.15
N ASP A 125 13.07 2.76 -17.65
CA ASP A 125 14.35 2.22 -18.07
C ASP A 125 15.11 1.52 -16.92
N ARG A 126 14.96 2.03 -15.71
CA ARG A 126 15.60 1.47 -14.51
C ARG A 126 14.92 0.22 -14.01
N PHE A 127 13.59 0.18 -14.00
CA PHE A 127 12.82 -0.82 -13.27
C PHE A 127 12.18 -1.89 -14.15
N ALA A 128 11.96 -1.61 -15.43
CA ALA A 128 11.37 -2.60 -16.32
C ALA A 128 12.27 -3.81 -16.53
N ASN A 129 11.65 -4.96 -16.84
CA ASN A 129 12.33 -6.21 -17.19
C ASN A 129 13.32 -6.71 -16.11
N GLY A 130 13.02 -6.45 -14.84
CA GLY A 130 13.83 -6.91 -13.70
C GLY A 130 15.22 -6.27 -13.59
N ARG A 131 15.48 -5.15 -14.28
CA ARG A 131 16.80 -4.48 -14.31
C ARG A 131 17.29 -4.01 -12.96
N ALA A 132 16.37 -3.77 -11.99
CA ALA A 132 16.72 -3.40 -10.64
C ALA A 132 17.11 -4.58 -9.72
N GLY A 133 17.16 -5.82 -10.26
CA GLY A 133 17.48 -7.02 -9.49
C GLY A 133 16.31 -7.66 -8.76
N HIS A 134 15.14 -7.03 -8.77
CA HIS A 134 13.87 -7.54 -8.27
C HIS A 134 12.72 -7.02 -9.14
N PRO A 135 11.56 -7.68 -9.14
CA PRO A 135 10.45 -7.31 -10.00
C PRO A 135 9.75 -6.04 -9.49
N PHE A 136 9.24 -5.28 -10.46
CA PHE A 136 8.34 -4.16 -10.25
C PHE A 136 7.01 -4.44 -10.93
N ILE A 137 5.95 -3.86 -10.39
CA ILE A 137 4.63 -3.81 -11.01
C ILE A 137 4.34 -2.40 -11.50
N VAL A 138 3.54 -2.31 -12.53
CA VAL A 138 2.81 -1.10 -12.91
C VAL A 138 1.33 -1.32 -12.62
N GLN A 139 0.71 -0.34 -12.00
CA GLN A 139 -0.69 -0.41 -11.59
C GLN A 139 -1.43 0.84 -12.06
N ARG A 140 -2.71 0.68 -12.44
CA ARG A 140 -3.58 1.80 -12.75
C ARG A 140 -3.61 2.75 -11.55
N TYR A 141 -3.29 4.02 -11.77
CA TYR A 141 -3.25 5.00 -10.69
C TYR A 141 -4.65 5.47 -10.34
N ILE A 142 -5.06 5.19 -9.11
CA ILE A 142 -6.31 5.71 -8.55
C ILE A 142 -5.99 6.98 -7.78
N ARG A 143 -6.47 8.11 -8.27
CA ARG A 143 -6.31 9.38 -7.57
C ARG A 143 -7.08 9.37 -6.28
N PRO A 144 -6.42 9.58 -5.12
CA PRO A 144 -7.11 9.65 -3.86
C PRO A 144 -8.03 10.89 -3.83
N PHE A 145 -9.18 10.78 -3.17
CA PHE A 145 -9.95 11.97 -2.85
C PHE A 145 -9.22 12.82 -1.81
N LYS A 146 -9.59 14.09 -1.75
CA LYS A 146 -8.96 15.03 -0.82
C LYS A 146 -9.90 15.35 0.34
N THR A 147 -9.29 15.49 1.52
CA THR A 147 -9.95 15.90 2.75
C THR A 147 -9.28 17.18 3.25
N GLU A 148 -10.08 18.20 3.54
CA GLU A 148 -9.59 19.41 4.18
C GLU A 148 -9.16 19.05 5.62
N THR A 149 -7.93 19.39 5.96
CA THR A 149 -7.35 19.09 7.28
C THR A 149 -6.33 20.16 7.69
N LEU A 150 -6.12 20.29 8.97
CA LEU A 150 -5.04 21.11 9.51
C LEU A 150 -3.72 20.35 9.39
N PRO A 151 -2.65 21.00 8.89
CA PRO A 151 -1.31 20.39 8.87
C PRO A 151 -0.85 19.97 10.28
N PRO A 152 -0.05 18.90 10.41
CA PRO A 152 0.37 18.39 11.73
C PRO A 152 1.29 19.35 12.50
N ASP A 153 1.87 20.33 11.84
CA ASP A 153 2.77 21.34 12.38
C ASP A 153 2.07 22.63 12.84
N THR A 154 0.74 22.65 12.88
CA THR A 154 -0.03 23.84 13.31
C THR A 154 0.12 24.16 14.81
N GLY A 155 0.74 23.28 15.59
CA GLY A 155 0.96 23.52 17.02
C GLY A 155 -0.31 23.56 17.85
N ILE A 156 -1.38 22.92 17.38
CA ILE A 156 -2.71 22.90 18.02
C ILE A 156 -2.64 22.55 19.51
N ASP A 157 -1.79 21.56 19.87
CA ASP A 157 -1.66 21.12 21.27
C ASP A 157 -1.07 22.19 22.21
N ALA A 158 -0.48 23.25 21.66
CA ALA A 158 0.17 24.32 22.41
C ALA A 158 -0.65 25.63 22.45
N LEU A 159 -1.77 25.70 21.74
CA LEU A 159 -2.59 26.90 21.63
C LEU A 159 -3.93 26.75 22.38
N PRO A 160 -4.45 27.82 23.01
CA PRO A 160 -5.84 27.86 23.43
C PRO A 160 -6.78 27.62 22.23
N ASP A 161 -7.97 27.01 22.48
CA ASP A 161 -8.93 26.62 21.44
C ASP A 161 -9.37 27.79 20.54
N ASP A 162 -9.39 29.01 21.06
CA ASP A 162 -9.75 30.22 20.34
C ASP A 162 -8.61 30.88 19.55
N GLU A 163 -7.39 30.41 19.76
CA GLU A 163 -6.18 30.90 19.06
C GLU A 163 -5.67 29.95 17.98
N VAL A 164 -6.30 28.78 17.79
CA VAL A 164 -5.87 27.83 16.76
C VAL A 164 -6.10 28.41 15.36
N PRO A 165 -5.05 28.61 14.56
CA PRO A 165 -5.21 29.10 13.20
C PRO A 165 -6.01 28.09 12.38
N PHE A 166 -7.20 28.44 11.94
CA PHE A 166 -8.00 27.58 11.07
C PHE A 166 -7.61 27.84 9.61
N ASP A 167 -6.53 27.21 9.17
CA ASP A 167 -6.05 27.21 7.78
C ASP A 167 -6.02 25.79 7.24
N PRO A 168 -7.18 25.19 6.95
CA PRO A 168 -7.26 23.83 6.43
C PRO A 168 -6.71 23.76 5.01
N ARG A 169 -6.03 22.65 4.70
CA ARG A 169 -5.47 22.37 3.38
C ARG A 169 -5.95 21.02 2.86
N PRO A 170 -6.12 20.88 1.53
CA PRO A 170 -6.56 19.63 0.94
C PRO A 170 -5.43 18.58 0.98
N TYR A 171 -5.61 17.53 1.75
CA TYR A 171 -4.72 16.37 1.83
C TYR A 171 -5.33 15.17 1.13
N ASN A 172 -4.50 14.41 0.43
CA ASN A 172 -4.88 13.12 -0.13
C ASN A 172 -5.26 12.17 1.02
N ASN A 173 -6.32 11.40 0.83
CA ASN A 173 -6.88 10.51 1.84
C ASN A 173 -6.73 9.05 1.39
N LEU A 174 -6.18 8.21 2.27
CA LEU A 174 -6.07 6.78 2.11
C LEU A 174 -6.72 6.08 3.31
N ASN A 175 -7.78 5.32 3.04
CA ASN A 175 -8.48 4.54 4.04
C ASN A 175 -8.09 3.07 3.95
N GLY A 176 -7.60 2.51 5.06
CA GLY A 176 -7.41 1.08 5.24
C GLY A 176 -8.63 0.48 5.93
N LEU A 177 -9.23 -0.53 5.35
CA LEU A 177 -10.32 -1.27 5.97
C LEU A 177 -9.74 -2.44 6.77
N TYR A 178 -10.07 -2.52 8.06
CA TYR A 178 -9.70 -3.65 8.88
C TYR A 178 -10.80 -4.72 8.82
N LEU A 179 -10.37 -5.92 8.50
CA LEU A 179 -11.21 -7.12 8.51
C LEU A 179 -10.65 -8.12 9.52
N TYR A 180 -11.52 -8.80 10.23
CA TYR A 180 -11.17 -9.92 11.10
C TYR A 180 -12.20 -11.02 10.90
N ASP A 181 -11.74 -12.21 10.54
CA ASP A 181 -12.59 -13.37 10.23
C ASP A 181 -13.71 -13.08 9.22
N GLY A 182 -13.37 -12.29 8.17
CA GLY A 182 -14.31 -11.85 7.13
C GLY A 182 -15.23 -10.68 7.53
N GLU A 183 -15.20 -10.25 8.77
CA GLU A 183 -16.06 -9.15 9.25
C GLU A 183 -15.32 -7.80 9.26
N PHE A 184 -16.05 -6.75 8.93
CA PHE A 184 -15.53 -5.37 8.98
C PHE A 184 -15.38 -4.90 10.43
N MET A 185 -14.16 -4.49 10.80
CA MET A 185 -13.80 -4.10 12.16
C MET A 185 -13.51 -2.61 12.32
N GLY A 186 -13.30 -1.88 11.23
CA GLY A 186 -13.05 -0.46 11.32
C GLY A 186 -12.25 0.11 10.15
N VAL A 187 -12.02 1.42 10.20
CA VAL A 187 -11.26 2.17 9.19
C VAL A 187 -10.06 2.83 9.84
N PHE A 188 -8.92 2.74 9.18
CA PHE A 188 -7.71 3.46 9.52
C PHE A 188 -7.43 4.49 8.42
N SER A 189 -7.56 5.77 8.73
CA SER A 189 -7.37 6.86 7.77
C SER A 189 -5.96 7.45 7.87
N ARG A 190 -5.34 7.63 6.72
CA ARG A 190 -4.07 8.35 6.57
C ARG A 190 -4.25 9.51 5.60
N LEU A 191 -3.72 10.65 5.97
CA LEU A 191 -3.75 11.87 5.17
C LEU A 191 -2.33 12.30 4.81
N GLY A 192 -2.15 12.89 3.65
CA GLY A 192 -0.84 13.42 3.25
C GLY A 192 -0.91 14.37 2.06
N PRO A 193 0.01 15.34 1.98
CA PRO A 193 0.02 16.33 0.90
C PRO A 193 0.50 15.72 -0.44
N GLN A 194 1.22 14.61 -0.39
CA GLN A 194 1.79 13.95 -1.55
C GLN A 194 0.88 12.81 -2.06
N PRO A 195 0.93 12.42 -3.34
CA PRO A 195 0.22 11.29 -3.89
C PRO A 195 0.51 9.95 -3.20
N THR A 196 1.75 9.78 -2.71
CA THR A 196 2.15 8.64 -1.87
C THR A 196 2.21 9.09 -0.42
N ILE A 197 1.37 8.47 0.43
CA ILE A 197 1.23 8.87 1.83
C ILE A 197 2.14 8.01 2.70
N SER A 198 3.23 8.60 3.19
CA SER A 198 4.15 8.00 4.16
C SER A 198 4.55 9.03 5.20
N LYS A 199 5.08 8.58 6.35
CA LYS A 199 5.55 9.47 7.42
C LYS A 199 6.63 10.44 6.92
N ASP A 200 7.56 9.95 6.10
CA ASP A 200 8.67 10.75 5.55
C ASP A 200 8.21 11.80 4.54
N LYS A 201 6.97 11.68 4.03
CA LYS A 201 6.32 12.62 3.12
C LYS A 201 5.23 13.44 3.82
N GLN A 202 5.40 13.72 5.10
CA GLN A 202 4.43 14.47 5.92
C GLN A 202 3.04 13.82 6.02
N GLY A 203 2.99 12.50 5.86
CA GLY A 203 1.76 11.73 6.09
C GLY A 203 1.45 11.63 7.57
N MET A 204 0.18 11.75 7.90
CA MET A 204 -0.33 11.63 9.26
C MET A 204 -1.49 10.63 9.34
N THR A 205 -1.73 10.13 10.55
CA THR A 205 -2.94 9.38 10.88
C THR A 205 -4.03 10.34 11.27
N ALA A 206 -5.23 10.12 10.78
CA ALA A 206 -6.40 10.91 11.12
C ALA A 206 -7.48 10.04 11.79
N ALA A 207 -8.24 10.63 12.70
CA ALA A 207 -9.43 9.99 13.22
C ALA A 207 -10.48 9.79 12.12
N THR A 208 -11.13 8.63 12.13
CA THR A 208 -12.26 8.35 11.25
C THR A 208 -13.54 8.49 12.05
N ILE A 209 -14.44 9.35 11.60
CA ILE A 209 -15.73 9.59 12.24
C ILE A 209 -16.83 9.02 11.34
N TRP A 210 -17.64 8.14 11.90
CA TRP A 210 -18.82 7.64 11.22
C TRP A 210 -19.97 8.64 11.35
N VAL A 211 -20.45 9.16 10.23
CA VAL A 211 -21.63 10.02 10.20
C VAL A 211 -22.76 9.24 9.57
N GLY A 212 -23.80 8.94 10.34
CA GLY A 212 -25.00 8.30 9.82
C GLY A 212 -25.66 9.19 8.74
N ARG A 213 -26.25 8.57 7.71
CA ARG A 213 -27.14 9.31 6.82
C ARG A 213 -28.37 9.69 7.64
N GLY A 214 -28.58 11.01 7.84
CA GLY A 214 -29.80 11.53 8.41
C GLY A 214 -31.03 11.28 7.52
#